data_4be236150fe94432ba39ab4ddab420e8
#
_entry.id   4be236150fe94432ba39ab4ddab420e8
#
_cell.length_a   1.000
_cell.length_b   1.000
_cell.length_c   1.000
_cell.angle_alpha   90.00
_cell.angle_beta   90.00
_cell.angle_gamma   90.00
#
_symmetry.space_group_name_H-M   'P 1'
#
loop_
_entity.id
_entity.type
_entity.pdbx_description
1 polymer ?
#
loop_
_entity_poly.entity_id
_entity_poly.type
_entity_poly.pdbx_seq_one_letter_code
_entity_poly.pdbx_strand_id
1 'polypeptide(L)'
;MFSSQINLGSVRDIDDSVFVRQASIGNPDLKPSTSSNQNFGLIFQKDSYKFSIDYWEVDYDDRIEVESAQALLTQDPFGPSITRNEFGDLIGVTTTYFNEENTKISGTDFQFDYIFELNNYSPISLRVKGTIFDEFLTPQITADGLSKMINRVGKFNYDSHTHSLPKKRLNAFMDWEHNGYLLSLITRYVDGYTNERPITGLGASLGYKNKVDSFLVFDISARKSIDLDEGNINFGIAIINALDESAPRLYDAPDFSFDTRVHDPRGRLVNLNLEYNF
;
A
#
# COMPACT_ATOMS: atom_id res chain seq x y z
N MET A 1 -19.94 26.54 -12.54
CA MET A 1 -18.74 26.97 -11.81
C MET A 1 -18.00 25.70 -11.43
N PHE A 2 -16.91 25.37 -12.11
CA PHE A 2 -16.17 24.14 -11.83
C PHE A 2 -15.34 24.38 -10.56
N SER A 3 -15.46 23.50 -9.56
CA SER A 3 -14.61 23.55 -8.36
C SER A 3 -13.18 23.14 -8.74
N SER A 4 -12.21 24.01 -8.56
CA SER A 4 -10.81 23.65 -8.64
C SER A 4 -10.32 23.25 -7.24
N GLN A 5 -9.71 22.08 -7.11
CA GLN A 5 -8.95 21.72 -5.92
C GLN A 5 -7.52 22.23 -6.10
N ILE A 6 -7.01 22.89 -5.06
CA ILE A 6 -5.62 23.39 -5.06
C ILE A 6 -4.90 22.71 -3.90
N ASN A 7 -3.85 21.98 -4.24
CA ASN A 7 -2.95 21.33 -3.28
C ASN A 7 -1.51 21.80 -3.50
N LEU A 8 -0.66 21.66 -2.48
CA LEU A 8 0.77 21.70 -2.64
C LEU A 8 1.26 20.26 -2.87
N GLY A 9 1.98 20.04 -3.94
CA GLY A 9 2.54 18.74 -4.25
C GLY A 9 4.01 18.86 -4.65
N SER A 10 4.80 17.84 -4.31
CA SER A 10 6.18 17.72 -4.74
C SER A 10 6.21 17.15 -6.15
N VAL A 11 6.98 17.80 -7.02
CA VAL A 11 7.31 17.30 -8.36
C VAL A 11 8.81 17.45 -8.60
N ARG A 12 9.35 16.64 -9.48
CA ARG A 12 10.74 16.76 -9.92
C ARG A 12 10.81 17.61 -11.17
N ASP A 13 11.34 18.82 -11.05
CA ASP A 13 11.73 19.65 -12.17
C ASP A 13 13.11 19.19 -12.70
N ILE A 14 13.66 19.84 -13.69
CA ILE A 14 14.85 19.43 -14.48
C ILE A 14 16.00 18.93 -13.59
N ASP A 15 16.29 19.60 -12.49
CA ASP A 15 17.43 19.30 -11.62
C ASP A 15 17.08 18.97 -10.17
N ASP A 16 15.91 19.37 -9.67
CA ASP A 16 15.53 19.27 -8.26
C ASP A 16 14.07 18.92 -8.03
N SER A 17 13.77 18.42 -6.82
CA SER A 17 12.39 18.25 -6.35
C SER A 17 11.90 19.56 -5.75
N VAL A 18 10.79 20.07 -6.27
CA VAL A 18 10.19 21.35 -5.84
C VAL A 18 8.74 21.13 -5.40
N PHE A 19 8.32 21.89 -4.39
CA PHE A 19 6.92 21.95 -4.00
C PHE A 19 6.23 23.04 -4.79
N VAL A 20 5.19 22.66 -5.52
CA VAL A 20 4.45 23.57 -6.40
C VAL A 20 2.95 23.49 -6.15
N ARG A 21 2.26 24.53 -6.55
CA ARG A 21 0.81 24.56 -6.57
C ARG A 21 0.30 23.63 -7.66
N GLN A 22 -0.47 22.62 -7.26
CA GLN A 22 -1.19 21.74 -8.19
C GLN A 22 -2.68 22.10 -8.16
N ALA A 23 -3.21 22.51 -9.32
CA ALA A 23 -4.59 22.89 -9.49
C ALA A 23 -5.30 21.84 -10.38
N SER A 24 -6.23 21.07 -9.82
CA SER A 24 -7.04 20.13 -10.60
C SER A 24 -8.34 20.80 -11.04
N ILE A 25 -8.63 20.79 -12.33
CA ILE A 25 -9.81 21.40 -12.95
C ILE A 25 -10.79 20.30 -13.35
N GLY A 26 -12.08 20.51 -13.04
CA GLY A 26 -13.15 19.60 -13.46
C GLY A 26 -13.31 19.57 -14.99
N ASN A 27 -13.66 18.40 -15.54
CA ASN A 27 -13.95 18.19 -16.94
C ASN A 27 -15.44 17.89 -17.13
N PRO A 28 -16.20 18.73 -17.87
CA PRO A 28 -17.63 18.52 -18.11
C PRO A 28 -17.94 17.36 -19.08
N ASP A 29 -16.94 16.91 -19.83
CA ASP A 29 -17.10 15.87 -20.86
C ASP A 29 -16.83 14.46 -20.33
N LEU A 30 -16.68 14.31 -18.99
CA LEU A 30 -16.49 13.02 -18.36
C LEU A 30 -17.69 12.10 -18.57
N LYS A 31 -17.40 10.87 -18.95
CA LYS A 31 -18.34 9.76 -19.00
C LYS A 31 -18.37 9.03 -17.65
N PRO A 32 -19.48 8.38 -17.29
CA PRO A 32 -19.53 7.51 -16.12
C PRO A 32 -18.54 6.34 -16.28
N SER A 33 -17.77 6.06 -15.23
CA SER A 33 -16.99 4.81 -15.15
C SER A 33 -17.92 3.61 -15.06
N THR A 34 -17.60 2.54 -15.75
CA THR A 34 -18.27 1.24 -15.61
C THR A 34 -17.26 0.15 -15.27
N SER A 35 -17.71 -0.92 -14.60
CA SER A 35 -16.83 -2.05 -14.31
C SER A 35 -17.54 -3.38 -14.46
N SER A 36 -16.80 -4.38 -14.93
CA SER A 36 -17.18 -5.79 -14.94
C SER A 36 -16.31 -6.55 -13.93
N ASN A 37 -16.95 -7.32 -13.04
CA ASN A 37 -16.25 -8.05 -11.99
C ASN A 37 -16.51 -9.53 -12.13
N GLN A 38 -15.47 -10.35 -12.02
CA GLN A 38 -15.52 -11.80 -11.99
C GLN A 38 -14.81 -12.32 -10.74
N ASN A 39 -15.38 -13.32 -10.09
CA ASN A 39 -14.77 -13.95 -8.92
C ASN A 39 -15.01 -15.47 -8.99
N PHE A 40 -13.96 -16.24 -8.73
CA PHE A 40 -13.99 -17.72 -8.67
C PHE A 40 -13.31 -18.17 -7.40
N GLY A 41 -14.11 -18.74 -6.47
CA GLY A 41 -13.61 -19.16 -5.17
C GLY A 41 -13.75 -20.68 -4.96
N LEU A 42 -12.81 -21.24 -4.20
CA LEU A 42 -12.84 -22.59 -3.70
C LEU A 42 -12.64 -22.58 -2.19
N ILE A 43 -13.51 -23.26 -1.46
CA ILE A 43 -13.39 -23.45 -0.02
C ILE A 43 -13.29 -24.96 0.25
N PHE A 44 -12.28 -25.34 1.03
CA PHE A 44 -12.12 -26.68 1.56
C PHE A 44 -12.06 -26.60 3.09
N GLN A 45 -12.89 -27.43 3.76
CA GLN A 45 -12.91 -27.50 5.21
C GLN A 45 -12.99 -28.96 5.64
N LYS A 46 -12.13 -29.31 6.58
CA LYS A 46 -12.15 -30.65 7.21
C LYS A 46 -11.56 -30.57 8.61
N ASP A 47 -12.30 -31.06 9.59
CA ASP A 47 -11.90 -31.13 11.00
C ASP A 47 -11.28 -29.78 11.49
N SER A 48 -10.01 -29.80 11.79
CA SER A 48 -9.27 -28.64 12.38
C SER A 48 -8.76 -27.63 11.37
N TYR A 49 -8.96 -27.81 10.06
CA TYR A 49 -8.45 -26.90 9.07
C TYR A 49 -9.47 -26.46 8.03
N LYS A 50 -9.32 -25.23 7.61
CA LYS A 50 -10.08 -24.61 6.53
C LYS A 50 -9.11 -23.89 5.60
N PHE A 51 -9.30 -24.07 4.31
CA PHE A 51 -8.57 -23.35 3.27
C PHE A 51 -9.56 -22.72 2.31
N SER A 52 -9.33 -21.47 1.93
CA SER A 52 -10.02 -20.81 0.83
C SER A 52 -9.02 -20.15 -0.11
N ILE A 53 -9.38 -20.13 -1.38
CA ILE A 53 -8.67 -19.42 -2.43
C ILE A 53 -9.72 -18.80 -3.36
N ASP A 54 -9.55 -17.53 -3.67
CA ASP A 54 -10.45 -16.73 -4.49
C ASP A 54 -9.64 -15.98 -5.54
N TYR A 55 -9.83 -16.31 -6.81
CA TYR A 55 -9.34 -15.50 -7.92
C TYR A 55 -10.39 -14.44 -8.25
N TRP A 56 -9.96 -13.21 -8.43
CA TRP A 56 -10.81 -12.10 -8.79
C TRP A 56 -10.20 -11.27 -9.92
N GLU A 57 -11.08 -10.74 -10.77
CA GLU A 57 -10.72 -9.87 -11.89
C GLU A 57 -11.74 -8.74 -11.99
N VAL A 58 -11.24 -7.54 -12.24
CA VAL A 58 -12.03 -6.32 -12.42
C VAL A 58 -11.54 -5.62 -13.68
N ASP A 59 -12.44 -5.46 -14.65
CA ASP A 59 -12.21 -4.63 -15.83
C ASP A 59 -12.97 -3.32 -15.68
N TYR A 60 -12.28 -2.20 -15.75
CA TYR A 60 -12.86 -0.86 -15.76
C TYR A 60 -12.81 -0.27 -17.15
N ASP A 61 -13.94 0.29 -17.58
CA ASP A 61 -14.04 1.16 -18.74
C ASP A 61 -14.28 2.59 -18.29
N ASP A 62 -13.65 3.54 -18.97
CA ASP A 62 -13.80 4.98 -18.73
C ASP A 62 -13.53 5.35 -17.24
N ARG A 63 -12.53 4.77 -16.59
CA ARG A 63 -12.18 5.08 -15.19
C ARG A 63 -11.83 6.57 -15.07
N ILE A 64 -12.48 7.28 -14.15
CA ILE A 64 -12.22 8.71 -13.94
C ILE A 64 -10.95 8.87 -13.10
N GLU A 65 -9.95 9.51 -13.70
CA GLU A 65 -8.64 9.80 -13.09
C GLU A 65 -8.28 11.29 -13.23
N VAL A 66 -7.27 11.69 -12.49
CA VAL A 66 -6.64 13.03 -12.61
C VAL A 66 -5.30 12.87 -13.29
N GLU A 67 -4.96 13.76 -14.19
CA GLU A 67 -3.63 13.79 -14.81
C GLU A 67 -2.52 13.87 -13.75
N SER A 68 -1.43 13.14 -13.96
CA SER A 68 -0.26 13.23 -13.10
C SER A 68 0.51 14.53 -13.41
N ALA A 69 0.66 15.40 -12.40
CA ALA A 69 1.46 16.62 -12.55
C ALA A 69 2.90 16.31 -12.96
N GLN A 70 3.48 15.22 -12.43
CA GLN A 70 4.82 14.78 -12.82
C GLN A 70 4.87 14.28 -14.26
N ALA A 71 3.87 13.54 -14.70
CA ALA A 71 3.81 13.03 -16.07
C ALA A 71 3.71 14.19 -17.08
N LEU A 72 2.84 15.18 -16.81
CA LEU A 72 2.73 16.40 -17.63
C LEU A 72 4.05 17.15 -17.72
N LEU A 73 4.72 17.35 -16.59
CA LEU A 73 6.02 18.04 -16.53
C LEU A 73 7.11 17.26 -17.27
N THR A 74 7.11 15.93 -17.18
CA THR A 74 8.08 15.09 -17.88
C THR A 74 7.84 15.07 -19.39
N GLN A 75 6.58 15.10 -19.82
CA GLN A 75 6.20 15.09 -21.23
C GLN A 75 6.52 16.42 -21.91
N ASP A 76 6.16 17.53 -21.28
CA ASP A 76 6.43 18.90 -21.80
C ASP A 76 6.68 19.86 -20.63
N PRO A 77 7.95 20.09 -20.26
CA PRO A 77 8.32 20.97 -19.13
C PRO A 77 7.91 22.44 -19.29
N PHE A 78 7.51 22.84 -20.51
CA PHE A 78 7.08 24.20 -20.85
C PHE A 78 5.67 24.24 -21.46
N GLY A 79 4.94 23.13 -21.38
CA GLY A 79 3.60 22.99 -21.93
C GLY A 79 2.55 23.88 -21.26
N PRO A 80 1.33 23.94 -21.82
CA PRO A 80 0.26 24.83 -21.35
C PRO A 80 -0.21 24.51 -19.93
N SER A 81 0.01 23.32 -19.44
CA SER A 81 -0.33 22.88 -18.07
C SER A 81 0.73 23.33 -17.05
N ILE A 82 1.88 23.83 -17.47
CA ILE A 82 3.02 24.18 -16.64
C ILE A 82 3.10 25.69 -16.47
N THR A 83 3.19 26.14 -15.23
CA THR A 83 3.34 27.58 -14.93
C THR A 83 4.70 27.83 -14.34
N ARG A 84 5.48 28.71 -14.99
CA ARG A 84 6.78 29.17 -14.52
C ARG A 84 6.74 30.68 -14.27
N ASN A 85 7.59 31.14 -13.35
CA ASN A 85 7.78 32.57 -13.12
C ASN A 85 8.72 33.21 -14.18
N GLU A 86 8.95 34.50 -14.08
CA GLU A 86 9.84 35.26 -14.99
C GLU A 86 11.30 34.81 -14.95
N PHE A 87 11.72 34.10 -13.91
CA PHE A 87 13.07 33.54 -13.77
C PHE A 87 13.16 32.08 -14.30
N GLY A 88 12.05 31.51 -14.76
CA GLY A 88 11.98 30.14 -15.26
C GLY A 88 11.69 29.09 -14.19
N ASP A 89 11.54 29.47 -12.90
CA ASP A 89 11.24 28.53 -11.83
C ASP A 89 9.81 28.00 -11.96
N LEU A 90 9.65 26.71 -11.72
CA LEU A 90 8.34 26.05 -11.69
C LEU A 90 7.54 26.50 -10.47
N ILE A 91 6.35 27.09 -10.69
CA ILE A 91 5.48 27.60 -9.62
C ILE A 91 4.12 26.92 -9.58
N GLY A 92 3.73 26.22 -10.62
CA GLY A 92 2.44 25.52 -10.66
C GLY A 92 2.29 24.53 -11.79
N VAL A 93 1.41 23.56 -11.57
CA VAL A 93 0.95 22.61 -12.59
C VAL A 93 -0.58 22.54 -12.53
N THR A 94 -1.21 22.65 -13.69
CA THR A 94 -2.67 22.48 -13.84
C THR A 94 -2.95 21.10 -14.41
N THR A 95 -3.79 20.34 -13.73
CA THR A 95 -4.23 18.99 -14.14
C THR A 95 -5.71 18.99 -14.41
N THR A 96 -6.18 18.07 -15.24
CA THR A 96 -7.61 17.86 -15.56
C THR A 96 -8.05 16.44 -15.20
N TYR A 97 -9.34 16.27 -14.94
CA TYR A 97 -9.94 14.94 -14.85
C TYR A 97 -10.19 14.41 -16.26
N PHE A 98 -9.94 13.12 -16.46
CA PHE A 98 -10.16 12.43 -17.75
C PHE A 98 -10.68 11.02 -17.54
N ASN A 99 -11.27 10.44 -18.58
CA ASN A 99 -11.62 9.03 -18.59
C ASN A 99 -10.42 8.23 -19.08
N GLU A 100 -9.86 7.41 -18.21
CA GLU A 100 -8.77 6.49 -18.57
C GLU A 100 -9.35 5.28 -19.29
N GLU A 101 -8.81 4.97 -20.46
CA GLU A 101 -9.18 3.78 -21.22
C GLU A 101 -8.77 2.53 -20.44
N ASN A 102 -9.62 1.50 -20.49
CA ASN A 102 -9.40 0.14 -20.01
C ASN A 102 -8.34 -0.03 -18.89
N THR A 103 -8.80 -0.14 -17.65
CA THR A 103 -7.96 -0.58 -16.55
C THR A 103 -8.34 -1.99 -16.16
N LYS A 104 -7.38 -2.92 -16.16
CA LYS A 104 -7.60 -4.31 -15.73
C LYS A 104 -6.85 -4.60 -14.46
N ILE A 105 -7.55 -5.17 -13.47
CA ILE A 105 -6.98 -5.54 -12.18
C ILE A 105 -7.34 -7.00 -11.90
N SER A 106 -6.34 -7.82 -11.54
CA SER A 106 -6.60 -9.19 -11.12
C SER A 106 -5.69 -9.62 -9.98
N GLY A 107 -6.15 -10.59 -9.22
CA GLY A 107 -5.40 -11.13 -8.11
C GLY A 107 -6.03 -12.36 -7.51
N THR A 108 -5.31 -12.90 -6.54
CA THR A 108 -5.71 -14.08 -5.80
C THR A 108 -5.65 -13.79 -4.31
N ASP A 109 -6.76 -13.98 -3.63
CA ASP A 109 -6.82 -13.99 -2.17
C ASP A 109 -6.80 -15.43 -1.66
N PHE A 110 -6.13 -15.66 -0.54
CA PHE A 110 -6.16 -16.93 0.13
C PHE A 110 -6.23 -16.79 1.64
N GLN A 111 -6.84 -17.79 2.28
CA GLN A 111 -6.85 -17.93 3.72
C GLN A 111 -6.69 -19.39 4.10
N PHE A 112 -5.88 -19.62 5.11
CA PHE A 112 -5.70 -20.92 5.77
C PHE A 112 -5.92 -20.76 7.27
N ASP A 113 -6.87 -21.49 7.83
CA ASP A 113 -7.11 -21.59 9.26
C ASP A 113 -6.77 -23.00 9.73
N TYR A 114 -6.09 -23.09 10.87
CA TYR A 114 -5.76 -24.36 11.51
C TYR A 114 -5.88 -24.27 13.02
N ILE A 115 -6.43 -25.32 13.65
CA ILE A 115 -6.53 -25.45 15.10
C ILE A 115 -5.64 -26.61 15.53
N PHE A 116 -4.60 -26.30 16.28
CA PHE A 116 -3.70 -27.29 16.90
C PHE A 116 -4.30 -27.75 18.22
N GLU A 117 -4.79 -28.97 18.28
CA GLU A 117 -5.24 -29.59 19.53
C GLU A 117 -4.03 -29.94 20.41
N LEU A 118 -4.05 -29.49 21.65
CA LEU A 118 -3.01 -29.74 22.64
C LEU A 118 -3.58 -30.60 23.77
N ASN A 119 -2.95 -31.74 24.04
CA ASN A 119 -3.31 -32.54 25.18
C ASN A 119 -3.12 -31.77 26.49
N ASN A 120 -4.18 -31.66 27.31
CA ASN A 120 -4.22 -30.95 28.61
C ASN A 120 -4.11 -29.40 28.56
N TYR A 121 -4.12 -28.78 27.36
CA TYR A 121 -4.13 -27.33 27.20
C TYR A 121 -5.20 -26.93 26.19
N SER A 122 -5.60 -25.65 26.23
CA SER A 122 -6.45 -25.09 25.17
C SER A 122 -5.75 -25.14 23.82
N PRO A 123 -6.49 -25.30 22.73
CA PRO A 123 -5.90 -25.34 21.40
C PRO A 123 -5.24 -24.02 21.01
N ILE A 124 -4.28 -24.09 20.08
CA ILE A 124 -3.70 -22.94 19.41
C ILE A 124 -4.41 -22.74 18.09
N SER A 125 -4.89 -21.53 17.82
CA SER A 125 -5.41 -21.16 16.53
C SER A 125 -4.34 -20.50 15.66
N LEU A 126 -4.23 -20.92 14.41
CA LEU A 126 -3.40 -20.31 13.38
C LEU A 126 -4.29 -19.85 12.22
N ARG A 127 -4.11 -18.61 11.80
CA ARG A 127 -4.71 -18.10 10.56
C ARG A 127 -3.62 -17.44 9.72
N VAL A 128 -3.53 -17.83 8.46
CA VAL A 128 -2.70 -17.16 7.46
C VAL A 128 -3.60 -16.67 6.35
N LYS A 129 -3.50 -15.40 6.00
CA LYS A 129 -4.24 -14.81 4.88
C LYS A 129 -3.36 -13.88 4.07
N GLY A 130 -3.65 -13.77 2.80
CA GLY A 130 -2.89 -12.89 1.94
C GLY A 130 -3.54 -12.65 0.59
N THR A 131 -3.03 -11.62 -0.07
CA THR A 131 -3.38 -11.23 -1.44
C THR A 131 -2.12 -11.28 -2.29
N ILE A 132 -2.26 -11.86 -3.47
CA ILE A 132 -1.27 -11.83 -4.55
C ILE A 132 -1.92 -11.08 -5.70
N PHE A 133 -1.38 -9.91 -6.06
CA PHE A 133 -1.77 -9.21 -7.27
C PHE A 133 -1.10 -9.86 -8.46
N ASP A 134 -1.89 -10.23 -9.47
CA ASP A 134 -1.37 -10.78 -10.72
C ASP A 134 -1.12 -9.67 -11.73
N GLU A 135 -2.13 -8.79 -11.92
CA GLU A 135 -2.08 -7.68 -12.85
C GLU A 135 -2.73 -6.43 -12.25
N PHE A 136 -2.19 -5.28 -12.62
CA PHE A 136 -2.83 -3.97 -12.57
C PHE A 136 -2.38 -3.22 -13.82
N LEU A 137 -3.13 -3.40 -14.89
CA LEU A 137 -2.82 -2.82 -16.20
C LEU A 137 -3.51 -1.48 -16.34
N THR A 138 -2.72 -0.45 -16.61
CA THR A 138 -3.24 0.89 -16.96
C THR A 138 -2.57 1.37 -18.25
N PRO A 139 -3.26 2.17 -19.06
CA PRO A 139 -2.65 2.81 -20.21
C PRO A 139 -1.60 3.84 -19.76
N GLN A 140 -0.55 3.97 -20.52
CA GLN A 140 0.45 5.02 -20.37
C GLN A 140 0.85 5.52 -21.75
N ILE A 141 0.84 6.83 -21.93
CA ILE A 141 1.36 7.45 -23.15
C ILE A 141 2.89 7.40 -23.09
N THR A 142 3.49 6.78 -24.08
CA THR A 142 4.95 6.69 -24.23
C THR A 142 5.49 7.94 -24.94
N ALA A 143 6.80 8.14 -24.91
CA ALA A 143 7.44 9.34 -25.47
C ALA A 143 7.20 9.55 -26.99
N ASP A 144 6.83 8.49 -27.71
CA ASP A 144 6.42 8.51 -29.11
C ASP A 144 4.93 8.84 -29.34
N GLY A 145 4.19 9.12 -28.24
CA GLY A 145 2.77 9.46 -28.27
C GLY A 145 1.82 8.25 -28.40
N LEU A 146 2.33 7.03 -28.33
CA LEU A 146 1.51 5.82 -28.39
C LEU A 146 1.02 5.41 -26.99
N SER A 147 -0.23 4.96 -26.89
CA SER A 147 -0.76 4.37 -25.68
C SER A 147 -0.27 2.92 -25.54
N LYS A 148 0.28 2.57 -24.39
CA LYS A 148 0.73 1.21 -24.06
C LYS A 148 0.22 0.80 -22.70
N MET A 149 -0.31 -0.42 -22.58
CA MET A 149 -0.70 -0.99 -21.27
C MET A 149 0.54 -1.36 -20.48
N ILE A 150 0.62 -0.83 -19.26
CA ILE A 150 1.73 -1.06 -18.31
C ILE A 150 1.20 -1.78 -17.08
N ASN A 151 1.84 -2.89 -16.73
CA ASN A 151 1.56 -3.55 -15.45
C ASN A 151 2.23 -2.78 -14.30
N ARG A 152 1.42 -2.35 -13.34
CA ARG A 152 1.83 -1.55 -12.17
C ARG A 152 2.23 -2.40 -10.96
N VAL A 153 1.96 -3.70 -10.98
CA VAL A 153 2.26 -4.60 -9.86
C VAL A 153 3.77 -4.76 -9.67
N GLY A 154 4.21 -4.77 -8.42
CA GLY A 154 5.62 -4.87 -8.05
C GLY A 154 6.44 -3.61 -8.31
N LYS A 155 5.79 -2.43 -8.38
CA LYS A 155 6.42 -1.15 -8.66
C LYS A 155 6.04 -0.07 -7.65
N PHE A 156 6.89 0.94 -7.53
CA PHE A 156 6.65 2.15 -6.73
C PHE A 156 5.59 3.06 -7.36
N ASN A 157 5.47 3.06 -8.69
CA ASN A 157 4.47 3.81 -9.44
C ASN A 157 4.42 5.31 -9.07
N TYR A 158 5.58 5.95 -8.94
CA TYR A 158 5.65 7.34 -8.50
C TYR A 158 4.84 8.29 -9.39
N ASP A 159 4.95 8.10 -10.71
CA ASP A 159 4.30 8.95 -11.72
C ASP A 159 2.89 8.47 -12.10
N SER A 160 2.34 7.51 -11.36
CA SER A 160 1.01 6.94 -11.58
C SER A 160 0.13 7.05 -10.35
N HIS A 161 -1.16 7.27 -10.56
CA HIS A 161 -2.16 7.32 -9.47
C HIS A 161 -2.40 5.99 -8.77
N THR A 162 -1.95 4.88 -9.34
CA THR A 162 -2.04 3.56 -8.69
C THR A 162 -1.24 3.44 -7.41
N HIS A 163 -0.26 4.33 -7.22
CA HIS A 163 0.67 4.26 -6.10
C HIS A 163 1.49 2.96 -6.05
N SER A 164 2.15 2.73 -4.92
CA SER A 164 2.96 1.54 -4.72
C SER A 164 2.12 0.29 -4.59
N LEU A 165 2.39 -0.71 -5.43
CA LEU A 165 1.69 -1.99 -5.46
C LEU A 165 2.65 -3.17 -5.26
N PRO A 166 3.03 -3.50 -4.01
CA PRO A 166 3.74 -4.75 -3.72
C PRO A 166 2.94 -5.95 -4.22
N LYS A 167 3.62 -6.91 -4.88
CA LYS A 167 2.94 -8.06 -5.48
C LYS A 167 2.24 -8.94 -4.45
N LYS A 168 2.82 -9.08 -3.24
CA LYS A 168 2.27 -9.95 -2.19
C LYS A 168 2.16 -9.20 -0.87
N ARG A 169 1.05 -9.40 -0.19
CA ARG A 169 0.86 -9.01 1.21
C ARG A 169 0.29 -10.17 1.98
N LEU A 170 0.93 -10.55 3.08
CA LEU A 170 0.57 -11.70 3.89
C LEU A 170 0.45 -11.27 5.35
N ASN A 171 -0.52 -11.85 6.05
CA ASN A 171 -0.64 -11.74 7.50
C ASN A 171 -0.84 -13.13 8.08
N ALA A 172 -0.12 -13.44 9.15
CA ALA A 172 -0.33 -14.63 9.96
C ALA A 172 -0.69 -14.23 11.38
N PHE A 173 -1.63 -14.94 11.98
CA PHE A 173 -2.12 -14.72 13.33
C PHE A 173 -2.04 -16.07 14.05
N MET A 174 -1.44 -16.07 15.22
CA MET A 174 -1.41 -17.23 16.09
C MET A 174 -1.85 -16.81 17.49
N ASP A 175 -2.92 -17.44 17.99
CA ASP A 175 -3.50 -17.13 19.28
C ASP A 175 -3.58 -18.38 20.15
N TRP A 176 -3.24 -18.23 21.40
CA TRP A 176 -3.39 -19.25 22.44
C TRP A 176 -4.05 -18.64 23.66
N GLU A 177 -5.18 -19.22 24.05
CA GLU A 177 -5.92 -18.80 25.24
C GLU A 177 -6.01 -19.97 26.24
N HIS A 178 -5.51 -19.77 27.46
CA HIS A 178 -5.52 -20.78 28.49
C HIS A 178 -5.51 -20.15 29.89
N ASN A 179 -6.43 -20.59 30.77
CA ASN A 179 -6.50 -20.14 32.16
C ASN A 179 -6.48 -18.61 32.33
N GLY A 180 -7.23 -17.88 31.48
CA GLY A 180 -7.32 -16.42 31.49
C GLY A 180 -6.08 -15.71 30.92
N TYR A 181 -5.11 -16.43 30.35
CA TYR A 181 -4.06 -15.85 29.53
C TYR A 181 -4.46 -15.90 28.07
N LEU A 182 -4.22 -14.82 27.34
CA LEU A 182 -4.24 -14.78 25.88
C LEU A 182 -2.86 -14.34 25.40
N LEU A 183 -2.21 -15.20 24.62
CA LEU A 183 -0.97 -14.89 23.92
C LEU A 183 -1.24 -14.82 22.44
N SER A 184 -0.77 -13.76 21.78
CA SER A 184 -0.94 -13.57 20.35
C SER A 184 0.37 -13.22 19.67
N LEU A 185 0.60 -13.81 18.52
CA LEU A 185 1.66 -13.45 17.58
C LEU A 185 1.04 -13.06 16.26
N ILE A 186 1.35 -11.86 15.78
CA ILE A 186 0.93 -11.38 14.46
C ILE A 186 2.18 -11.18 13.62
N THR A 187 2.17 -11.75 12.43
CA THR A 187 3.24 -11.57 11.45
C THR A 187 2.67 -10.85 10.24
N ARG A 188 3.33 -9.79 9.79
CA ARG A 188 2.96 -9.00 8.62
C ARG A 188 4.10 -8.99 7.62
N TYR A 189 3.81 -9.38 6.39
CA TYR A 189 4.77 -9.41 5.30
C TYR A 189 4.28 -8.58 4.13
N VAL A 190 5.17 -7.76 3.60
CA VAL A 190 5.00 -7.00 2.36
C VAL A 190 6.16 -7.37 1.43
N ASP A 191 5.83 -7.78 0.21
CA ASP A 191 6.83 -8.13 -0.81
C ASP A 191 7.66 -6.90 -1.23
N GLY A 192 8.89 -7.13 -1.64
CA GLY A 192 9.72 -6.10 -2.24
C GLY A 192 9.21 -5.70 -3.63
N TYR A 193 9.56 -4.50 -4.06
CA TYR A 193 9.15 -3.96 -5.36
C TYR A 193 10.24 -3.10 -5.98
N THR A 194 10.05 -2.70 -7.24
CA THR A 194 11.04 -1.93 -8.00
C THR A 194 10.68 -0.46 -7.98
N ASN A 195 11.66 0.40 -7.73
CA ASN A 195 11.57 1.82 -8.04
C ASN A 195 11.94 1.98 -9.53
N GLU A 196 10.97 2.37 -10.35
CA GLU A 196 11.17 2.56 -11.80
C GLU A 196 11.89 3.88 -12.13
N ARG A 197 12.05 4.76 -11.15
CA ARG A 197 12.81 6.01 -11.34
C ARG A 197 14.31 5.74 -11.40
N PRO A 198 15.05 6.36 -12.33
CA PRO A 198 16.50 6.18 -12.40
C PRO A 198 17.16 6.77 -11.14
N ILE A 199 18.08 6.04 -10.56
CA ILE A 199 18.94 6.56 -9.50
C ILE A 199 20.10 7.29 -10.16
N THR A 200 20.22 8.58 -9.88
CA THR A 200 21.24 9.47 -10.48
C THR A 200 22.08 10.16 -9.40
N GLY A 201 23.18 10.80 -9.82
CA GLY A 201 24.01 11.66 -8.97
C GLY A 201 24.49 10.97 -7.68
N LEU A 202 24.25 11.61 -6.53
CA LEU A 202 24.72 11.15 -5.23
C LEU A 202 24.16 9.78 -4.87
N GLY A 203 22.92 9.46 -5.23
CA GLY A 203 22.32 8.15 -4.93
C GLY A 203 23.04 7.01 -5.64
N ALA A 204 23.39 7.19 -6.90
CA ALA A 204 24.18 6.22 -7.65
C ALA A 204 25.57 6.05 -7.04
N SER A 205 26.22 7.14 -6.63
CA SER A 205 27.56 7.10 -6.00
C SER A 205 27.55 6.42 -4.63
N LEU A 206 26.43 6.49 -3.89
CA LEU A 206 26.25 5.81 -2.60
C LEU A 206 25.81 4.34 -2.74
N GLY A 207 25.62 3.85 -3.97
CA GLY A 207 25.26 2.47 -4.25
C GLY A 207 23.81 2.12 -3.96
N TYR A 208 22.89 3.09 -3.93
CA TYR A 208 21.45 2.82 -3.84
C TYR A 208 20.98 1.99 -5.03
N LYS A 209 19.99 1.15 -4.80
CA LYS A 209 19.42 0.25 -5.81
C LYS A 209 18.01 0.66 -6.15
N ASN A 210 17.58 0.36 -7.39
CA ASN A 210 16.19 0.52 -7.84
C ASN A 210 15.26 -0.54 -7.25
N LYS A 211 15.54 -1.02 -6.04
CA LYS A 211 14.78 -2.06 -5.38
C LYS A 211 14.47 -1.65 -3.95
N VAL A 212 13.21 -1.74 -3.59
CA VAL A 212 12.72 -1.67 -2.22
C VAL A 212 12.64 -3.10 -1.71
N ASP A 213 13.33 -3.41 -0.62
CA ASP A 213 13.36 -4.75 -0.07
C ASP A 213 12.01 -5.13 0.56
N SER A 214 11.78 -6.42 0.75
CA SER A 214 10.60 -6.91 1.45
C SER A 214 10.65 -6.50 2.93
N PHE A 215 9.47 -6.37 3.54
CA PHE A 215 9.32 -5.96 4.92
C PHE A 215 8.55 -7.01 5.71
N LEU A 216 9.15 -7.52 6.78
CA LEU A 216 8.57 -8.55 7.64
C LEU A 216 8.66 -8.10 9.09
N VAL A 217 7.51 -7.95 9.75
CA VAL A 217 7.42 -7.54 11.14
C VAL A 217 6.59 -8.52 11.97
N PHE A 218 6.94 -8.60 13.24
CA PHE A 218 6.29 -9.44 14.23
C PHE A 218 5.75 -8.56 15.37
N ASP A 219 4.47 -8.73 15.67
CA ASP A 219 3.86 -8.12 16.84
C ASP A 219 3.53 -9.23 17.84
N ILE A 220 3.86 -9.02 19.10
CA ILE A 220 3.64 -9.98 20.17
C ILE A 220 2.77 -9.33 21.23
N SER A 221 1.74 -10.01 21.68
CA SER A 221 0.95 -9.53 22.82
C SER A 221 0.65 -10.64 23.81
N ALA A 222 0.54 -10.23 25.08
CA ALA A 222 0.09 -11.07 26.17
C ALA A 222 -0.95 -10.32 26.98
N ARG A 223 -2.06 -10.98 27.31
CA ARG A 223 -3.10 -10.46 28.20
C ARG A 223 -3.40 -11.49 29.28
N LYS A 224 -3.66 -11.01 30.50
CA LYS A 224 -4.17 -11.79 31.61
C LYS A 224 -5.48 -11.18 32.09
N SER A 225 -6.53 -12.02 32.19
CA SER A 225 -7.77 -11.68 32.86
C SER A 225 -7.78 -12.33 34.26
N ILE A 226 -8.17 -11.57 35.27
CA ILE A 226 -8.29 -12.00 36.66
C ILE A 226 -9.70 -11.65 37.10
N ASP A 227 -10.50 -12.66 37.43
CA ASP A 227 -11.83 -12.48 37.95
C ASP A 227 -11.73 -12.13 39.46
N LEU A 228 -12.51 -11.17 39.90
CA LEU A 228 -12.67 -10.72 41.27
C LEU A 228 -14.12 -10.97 41.70
N ASP A 229 -14.40 -10.88 43.02
CA ASP A 229 -15.77 -11.02 43.55
C ASP A 229 -16.72 -9.96 42.94
N GLU A 230 -16.21 -8.77 42.65
CA GLU A 230 -16.95 -7.69 41.97
C GLU A 230 -16.14 -7.24 40.76
N GLY A 231 -16.42 -7.88 39.57
CA GLY A 231 -15.81 -7.51 38.30
C GLY A 231 -14.58 -8.29 37.88
N ASN A 232 -13.81 -7.77 36.93
CA ASN A 232 -12.54 -8.37 36.48
C ASN A 232 -11.47 -7.32 36.17
N ILE A 233 -10.20 -7.70 36.28
CA ILE A 233 -9.06 -6.90 35.87
C ILE A 233 -8.42 -7.57 34.67
N ASN A 234 -8.21 -6.80 33.59
CA ASN A 234 -7.44 -7.19 32.43
C ASN A 234 -6.12 -6.42 32.40
N PHE A 235 -5.02 -7.14 32.45
CA PHE A 235 -3.69 -6.59 32.24
C PHE A 235 -3.15 -7.07 30.91
N GLY A 236 -2.62 -6.16 30.09
CA GLY A 236 -2.08 -6.47 28.77
C GLY A 236 -0.77 -5.75 28.49
N ILE A 237 0.09 -6.42 27.74
CA ILE A 237 1.27 -5.86 27.09
C ILE A 237 1.23 -6.22 25.61
N ALA A 238 1.54 -5.25 24.74
CA ALA A 238 1.74 -5.48 23.32
C ALA A 238 3.03 -4.83 22.84
N ILE A 239 3.84 -5.59 22.14
CA ILE A 239 5.08 -5.15 21.50
C ILE A 239 4.85 -5.22 20.00
N ILE A 240 4.67 -4.06 19.37
CA ILE A 240 4.52 -3.92 17.93
C ILE A 240 5.91 -3.82 17.34
N ASN A 241 6.15 -4.50 16.21
CA ASN A 241 7.46 -4.61 15.58
C ASN A 241 8.53 -5.07 16.59
N ALA A 242 8.34 -6.26 17.14
CA ALA A 242 9.16 -6.78 18.26
C ALA A 242 10.66 -6.89 17.94
N LEU A 243 11.03 -7.06 16.66
CA LEU A 243 12.41 -7.14 16.22
C LEU A 243 13.03 -5.79 15.85
N ASP A 244 12.24 -4.69 15.96
CA ASP A 244 12.66 -3.32 15.60
C ASP A 244 13.14 -3.18 14.15
N GLU A 245 12.42 -3.87 13.24
CA GLU A 245 12.74 -3.81 11.82
C GLU A 245 12.48 -2.41 11.26
N SER A 246 13.46 -1.86 10.55
CA SER A 246 13.36 -0.54 9.94
C SER A 246 12.63 -0.60 8.59
N ALA A 247 11.84 0.42 8.27
CA ALA A 247 11.22 0.53 6.95
C ALA A 247 12.29 0.46 5.83
N PRO A 248 12.06 -0.33 4.76
CA PRO A 248 13.00 -0.45 3.65
C PRO A 248 13.27 0.91 3.00
N ARG A 249 14.53 1.17 2.68
CA ARG A 249 14.92 2.42 2.05
C ARG A 249 14.42 2.49 0.61
N LEU A 250 13.86 3.63 0.28
CA LEU A 250 13.50 4.03 -1.07
C LEU A 250 14.27 5.30 -1.40
N TYR A 251 15.25 5.20 -2.31
CA TYR A 251 15.92 6.39 -2.81
C TYR A 251 14.98 7.17 -3.71
N ASP A 252 15.02 8.49 -3.56
CA ASP A 252 14.21 9.40 -4.37
C ASP A 252 12.70 9.38 -4.08
N ALA A 253 12.31 8.92 -2.88
CA ALA A 253 10.97 9.19 -2.36
C ALA A 253 10.80 10.70 -2.13
N PRO A 254 9.61 11.28 -2.42
CA PRO A 254 9.43 12.74 -2.42
C PRO A 254 9.65 13.37 -1.05
N ASP A 255 9.26 12.70 0.03
CA ASP A 255 9.23 13.32 1.36
C ASP A 255 10.15 12.66 2.38
N PHE A 256 10.42 11.35 2.21
CA PHE A 256 11.17 10.54 3.16
C PHE A 256 12.02 9.51 2.43
N SER A 257 13.01 8.94 3.14
CA SER A 257 13.87 7.89 2.61
C SER A 257 13.20 6.52 2.53
N PHE A 258 11.87 6.43 2.60
CA PHE A 258 11.07 5.21 2.54
C PHE A 258 9.68 5.52 1.96
N ASP A 259 8.94 4.48 1.61
CA ASP A 259 7.59 4.61 1.07
C ASP A 259 6.56 4.69 2.20
N THR A 260 6.08 5.91 2.48
CA THR A 260 5.11 6.21 3.55
C THR A 260 3.72 5.60 3.32
N ARG A 261 3.40 5.16 2.09
CA ARG A 261 2.12 4.56 1.74
C ARG A 261 2.06 3.06 2.04
N VAL A 262 3.22 2.44 2.21
CA VAL A 262 3.35 0.98 2.35
C VAL A 262 3.96 0.60 3.69
N HIS A 263 4.90 1.37 4.22
CA HIS A 263 5.71 1.02 5.38
C HIS A 263 5.50 1.96 6.56
N ASP A 264 5.54 1.40 7.76
CA ASP A 264 5.49 2.15 9.03
C ASP A 264 6.92 2.37 9.55
N PRO A 265 7.38 3.63 9.72
CA PRO A 265 8.75 3.93 10.13
C PRO A 265 8.96 3.95 11.65
N ARG A 266 7.90 3.80 12.45
CA ARG A 266 7.95 4.05 13.91
C ARG A 266 8.85 3.10 14.68
N GLY A 267 9.31 1.98 14.07
CA GLY A 267 10.08 0.97 14.77
C GLY A 267 9.28 0.24 15.85
N ARG A 268 9.95 -0.20 16.91
CA ARG A 268 9.32 -0.93 18.00
C ARG A 268 8.51 -0.03 18.91
N LEU A 269 7.25 -0.43 19.18
CA LEU A 269 6.37 0.24 20.15
C LEU A 269 5.96 -0.73 21.24
N VAL A 270 5.94 -0.27 22.47
CA VAL A 270 5.45 -1.04 23.61
C VAL A 270 4.22 -0.36 24.19
N ASN A 271 3.12 -1.09 24.23
CA ASN A 271 1.86 -0.64 24.83
C ASN A 271 1.54 -1.46 26.07
N LEU A 272 1.15 -0.79 27.14
CA LEU A 272 0.63 -1.38 28.36
C LEU A 272 -0.85 -1.01 28.49
N ASN A 273 -1.69 -1.98 28.82
CA ASN A 273 -3.10 -1.78 29.06
C ASN A 273 -3.48 -2.33 30.44
N LEU A 274 -4.25 -1.55 31.17
CA LEU A 274 -4.89 -1.97 32.42
C LEU A 274 -6.34 -1.54 32.35
N GLU A 275 -7.25 -2.49 32.48
CA GLU A 275 -8.69 -2.28 32.42
C GLU A 275 -9.35 -2.96 33.62
N TYR A 276 -10.23 -2.24 34.30
CA TYR A 276 -11.08 -2.79 35.36
C TYR A 276 -12.54 -2.67 34.93
N ASN A 277 -13.24 -3.80 34.90
CA ASN A 277 -14.66 -3.90 34.60
C ASN A 277 -15.41 -4.28 35.89
N PHE A 278 -16.31 -3.42 36.35
CA PHE A 278 -17.11 -3.60 37.55
C PHE A 278 -18.60 -3.84 37.23
#